data_0972c3569f3e3ecff7b5f006d2919aef
#
_entry.id   0972c3569f3e3ecff7b5f006d2919aef
#
_cell.length_a   1.000
_cell.length_b   1.000
_cell.length_c   1.000
_cell.angle_alpha   90.00
_cell.angle_beta   90.00
_cell.angle_gamma   90.00
#
_symmetry.space_group_name_H-M   'P 1'
#
loop_
_entity.id
_entity.type
_entity.pdbx_description
1 polymer ?
#
loop_
_entity_poly.entity_id
_entity_poly.type
_entity_poly.pdbx_seq_one_letter_code
_entity_poly.pdbx_strand_id
1 'polypeptide(L)'
;GSEMCIRDRPVQVTLVPDFIMLGYMNLLNTYAALILPSIIVPLGTFILTQSFKSVPDTVLDAAMLDGCGVLRMLFYVVSPMNKSGLVCVLLLSFLDAWNMVEQPIAFLKEAEQYPISVALAYTPPSETSVQLVCCILVVLPALFLFTFFNRELVEGIVLAEVK
;
A
#
# COMPACT_ATOMS: atom_id res chain seq x y z
N GLY A 1 -1.46 13.50 20.96
CA GLY A 1 -2.88 13.47 20.56
C GLY A 1 -3.17 13.58 19.07
N SER A 2 -2.23 14.04 18.23
CA SER A 2 -2.47 14.27 16.80
C SER A 2 -2.07 13.09 15.88
N GLU A 3 -1.38 12.10 16.39
CA GLU A 3 -0.90 10.97 15.58
C GLU A 3 -1.96 9.87 15.38
N MET A 4 -2.96 9.82 16.25
CA MET A 4 -4.05 8.84 16.17
C MET A 4 -5.08 9.13 15.07
N CYS A 5 -5.18 10.38 14.61
CA CYS A 5 -6.12 10.78 13.55
C CYS A 5 -5.68 10.42 12.12
N ILE A 6 -4.40 10.05 11.90
CA ILE A 6 -3.88 9.71 10.57
C ILE A 6 -4.22 8.25 10.22
N ARG A 7 -4.41 7.40 11.23
CA ARG A 7 -4.67 5.95 11.08
C ARG A 7 -6.12 5.64 10.71
N ASP A 8 -7.07 6.50 11.10
CA ASP A 8 -8.50 6.28 10.92
C ASP A 8 -9.13 7.26 9.91
N ARG A 9 -8.55 7.39 8.71
CA ARG A 9 -9.37 7.90 7.61
C ARG A 9 -10.26 6.74 7.14
N PRO A 10 -11.54 6.70 7.50
CA PRO A 10 -12.42 5.74 6.89
C PRO A 10 -12.42 6.04 5.39
N VAL A 11 -12.04 5.06 4.58
CA VAL A 11 -11.99 5.17 3.10
C VAL A 11 -13.30 5.76 2.57
N GLN A 12 -14.41 5.49 3.25
CA GLN A 12 -15.73 6.00 2.92
C GLN A 12 -15.85 7.54 3.00
N VAL A 13 -15.09 8.20 3.89
CA VAL A 13 -15.14 9.68 4.00
C VAL A 13 -14.39 10.35 2.85
N THR A 14 -13.31 9.75 2.37
CA THR A 14 -12.53 10.30 1.25
C THR A 14 -13.11 9.92 -0.12
N LEU A 15 -13.91 8.86 -0.19
CA LEU A 15 -14.46 8.32 -1.43
C LEU A 15 -15.32 9.35 -2.19
N VAL A 16 -16.14 10.12 -1.48
CA VAL A 16 -16.99 11.16 -2.11
C VAL A 16 -16.18 12.34 -2.64
N PRO A 17 -15.28 12.97 -1.87
CA PRO A 17 -14.39 14.01 -2.40
C PRO A 17 -13.54 13.53 -3.58
N ASP A 18 -12.98 12.32 -3.50
CA ASP A 18 -12.16 11.74 -4.56
C ASP A 18 -12.99 11.54 -5.84
N PHE A 19 -14.22 11.02 -5.72
CA PHE A 19 -15.13 10.87 -6.85
C PHE A 19 -15.43 12.20 -7.55
N ILE A 20 -15.71 13.25 -6.78
CA ILE A 20 -16.00 14.59 -7.32
C ILE A 20 -14.76 15.13 -8.02
N MET A 21 -13.60 15.04 -7.41
CA MET A 21 -12.35 15.54 -7.95
C MET A 21 -11.94 14.81 -9.25
N LEU A 22 -12.03 13.48 -9.25
CA LEU A 22 -11.78 12.65 -10.43
C LEU A 22 -12.80 12.93 -11.55
N GLY A 23 -14.05 13.25 -11.19
CA GLY A 23 -15.08 13.70 -12.14
C GLY A 23 -14.71 14.99 -12.84
N TYR A 24 -14.22 16.00 -12.11
CA TYR A 24 -13.73 17.26 -12.69
C TYR A 24 -12.52 17.04 -13.61
N MET A 25 -11.67 16.08 -13.31
CA MET A 25 -10.50 15.73 -14.12
C MET A 25 -10.81 14.83 -15.32
N ASN A 26 -12.08 14.40 -15.49
CA ASN A 26 -12.51 13.40 -16.49
C ASN A 26 -11.72 12.09 -16.44
N LEU A 27 -11.30 11.68 -15.25
CA LEU A 27 -10.54 10.44 -15.02
C LEU A 27 -11.41 9.27 -14.55
N LEU A 28 -12.71 9.49 -14.31
CA LEU A 28 -13.64 8.41 -13.98
C LEU A 28 -13.66 7.35 -15.10
N ASN A 29 -13.89 6.10 -14.72
CA ASN A 29 -13.88 4.96 -15.63
C ASN A 29 -12.50 4.72 -16.29
N THR A 30 -11.42 5.04 -15.58
CA THR A 30 -10.04 4.72 -15.98
C THR A 30 -9.26 4.11 -14.83
N TYR A 31 -8.23 3.33 -15.12
CA TYR A 31 -7.33 2.80 -14.09
C TYR A 31 -6.61 3.91 -13.30
N ALA A 32 -6.42 5.09 -13.90
CA ALA A 32 -5.84 6.24 -13.23
C ALA A 32 -6.68 6.68 -12.02
N ALA A 33 -8.02 6.50 -12.07
CA ALA A 33 -8.90 6.82 -10.96
C ALA A 33 -8.64 5.96 -9.71
N LEU A 34 -8.11 4.75 -9.88
CA LEU A 34 -7.73 3.87 -8.77
C LEU A 34 -6.31 4.15 -8.30
N ILE A 35 -5.39 4.42 -9.23
CA ILE A 35 -3.97 4.57 -8.94
C ILE A 35 -3.69 5.90 -8.22
N LEU A 36 -4.27 7.01 -8.67
CA LEU A 36 -3.95 8.34 -8.14
C LEU A 36 -4.26 8.48 -6.63
N PRO A 37 -5.44 8.09 -6.12
CA PRO A 37 -5.71 8.15 -4.69
C PRO A 37 -4.86 7.19 -3.86
N SER A 38 -4.48 6.03 -4.42
CA SER A 38 -3.70 5.00 -3.74
C SER A 38 -2.20 5.27 -3.67
N ILE A 39 -1.67 6.27 -4.38
CA ILE A 39 -0.24 6.65 -4.28
C ILE A 39 0.12 7.14 -2.87
N ILE A 40 -0.81 7.83 -2.21
CA ILE A 40 -0.58 8.37 -0.86
C ILE A 40 -1.12 7.38 0.17
N VAL A 41 -0.23 6.54 0.70
CA VAL A 41 -0.53 5.58 1.77
C VAL A 41 -0.07 6.17 3.11
N PRO A 42 -0.98 6.68 3.96
CA PRO A 42 -0.61 7.33 5.23
C PRO A 42 0.13 6.38 6.18
N LEU A 43 -0.31 5.13 6.28
CA LEU A 43 0.33 4.11 7.10
C LEU A 43 1.75 3.79 6.60
N GLY A 44 1.94 3.67 5.29
CA GLY A 44 3.24 3.45 4.68
C GLY A 44 4.21 4.59 4.97
N THR A 45 3.75 5.83 4.87
CA THR A 45 4.55 7.01 5.20
C THR A 45 4.96 7.01 6.67
N PHE A 46 4.05 6.63 7.57
CA PHE A 46 4.35 6.53 9.00
C PHE A 46 5.43 5.48 9.28
N ILE A 47 5.27 4.27 8.76
CA ILE A 47 6.23 3.16 8.94
C ILE A 47 7.62 3.55 8.40
N LEU A 48 7.68 4.12 7.19
CA LEU A 48 8.96 4.58 6.61
C LEU A 48 9.61 5.67 7.45
N THR A 49 8.83 6.62 7.95
CA THR A 49 9.34 7.70 8.80
C THR A 49 9.96 7.13 10.08
N GLN A 50 9.29 6.17 10.73
CA GLN A 50 9.82 5.53 11.94
C GLN A 50 11.07 4.70 11.64
N SER A 51 11.04 3.95 10.54
CA SER A 51 12.19 3.15 10.09
C SER A 51 13.40 4.03 9.78
N PHE A 52 13.22 5.16 9.11
CA PHE A 52 14.33 6.08 8.81
C PHE A 52 14.88 6.79 10.06
N LYS A 53 14.04 7.07 11.05
CA LYS A 53 14.50 7.62 12.34
C LYS A 53 15.34 6.64 13.16
N SER A 54 15.33 5.35 12.84
CA SER A 54 16.19 4.36 13.50
C SER A 54 17.64 4.36 13.00
N VAL A 55 17.92 5.08 11.90
CA VAL A 55 19.30 5.23 11.39
C VAL A 55 20.10 6.13 12.32
N PRO A 56 21.28 5.69 12.80
CA PRO A 56 22.12 6.52 13.67
C PRO A 56 22.64 7.77 12.96
N ASP A 57 22.58 8.91 13.63
CA ASP A 57 23.06 10.19 13.08
C ASP A 57 24.54 10.13 12.68
N THR A 58 25.35 9.34 13.39
CA THR A 58 26.78 9.13 13.07
C THR A 58 27.00 8.60 11.65
N VAL A 59 26.08 7.77 11.13
CA VAL A 59 26.17 7.24 9.76
C VAL A 59 25.79 8.33 8.75
N LEU A 60 24.80 9.15 9.08
CA LEU A 60 24.37 10.27 8.24
C LEU A 60 25.46 11.34 8.16
N ASP A 61 26.09 11.67 9.29
CA ASP A 61 27.18 12.62 9.36
C ASP A 61 28.41 12.14 8.58
N ALA A 62 28.77 10.86 8.68
CA ALA A 62 29.85 10.28 7.89
C ALA A 62 29.57 10.39 6.38
N ALA A 63 28.35 10.07 5.95
CA ALA A 63 27.96 10.18 4.56
C ALA A 63 27.98 11.64 4.06
N MET A 64 27.64 12.61 4.91
CA MET A 64 27.76 14.04 4.59
C MET A 64 29.21 14.47 4.42
N LEU A 65 30.10 13.98 5.28
CA LEU A 65 31.56 14.27 5.17
C LEU A 65 32.15 13.70 3.87
N ASP A 66 31.64 12.55 3.40
CA ASP A 66 31.97 11.95 2.11
C ASP A 66 31.39 12.72 0.90
N GLY A 67 30.70 13.83 1.12
CA GLY A 67 30.11 14.65 0.06
C GLY A 67 28.84 14.09 -0.55
N CYS A 68 28.15 13.15 0.12
CA CYS A 68 26.89 12.61 -0.33
C CYS A 68 25.77 13.66 -0.28
N GLY A 69 25.15 13.97 -1.42
CA GLY A 69 23.92 14.76 -1.45
C GLY A 69 22.73 13.97 -0.89
N VAL A 70 21.68 14.68 -0.46
CA VAL A 70 20.50 14.10 0.24
C VAL A 70 19.87 12.93 -0.52
N LEU A 71 19.67 13.03 -1.81
CA LEU A 71 19.10 11.94 -2.62
C LEU A 71 20.03 10.74 -2.71
N ARG A 72 21.34 10.96 -2.85
CA ARG A 72 22.30 9.88 -2.87
C ARG A 72 22.37 9.17 -1.52
N MET A 73 22.35 9.91 -0.44
CA MET A 73 22.28 9.37 0.93
C MET A 73 21.04 8.51 1.12
N LEU A 74 19.86 8.97 0.67
CA LEU A 74 18.62 8.23 0.77
C LEU A 74 18.71 6.87 0.06
N PHE A 75 19.17 6.85 -1.19
CA PHE A 75 19.16 5.60 -2.00
C PHE A 75 20.33 4.65 -1.68
N TYR A 76 21.51 5.16 -1.32
CA TYR A 76 22.69 4.32 -1.14
C TYR A 76 23.03 4.01 0.33
N VAL A 77 22.53 4.80 1.28
CA VAL A 77 22.80 4.61 2.71
C VAL A 77 21.52 4.22 3.46
N VAL A 78 20.54 5.09 3.46
CA VAL A 78 19.33 4.93 4.29
C VAL A 78 18.45 3.78 3.81
N SER A 79 18.17 3.69 2.49
CA SER A 79 17.30 2.63 1.94
C SER A 79 17.87 1.23 2.15
N PRO A 80 19.16 0.94 1.88
CA PRO A 80 19.68 -0.41 2.10
C PRO A 80 19.80 -0.78 3.58
N MET A 81 19.95 0.20 4.48
CA MET A 81 19.92 -0.05 5.93
C MET A 81 18.52 -0.38 6.45
N ASN A 82 17.48 0.13 5.80
CA ASN A 82 16.07 -0.04 6.21
C ASN A 82 15.28 -0.94 5.27
N LYS A 83 15.88 -2.02 4.78
CA LYS A 83 15.23 -2.96 3.86
C LYS A 83 13.94 -3.54 4.42
N SER A 84 13.93 -3.92 5.70
CA SER A 84 12.75 -4.49 6.35
C SER A 84 11.57 -3.51 6.38
N GLY A 85 11.80 -2.24 6.71
CA GLY A 85 10.77 -1.20 6.67
C GLY A 85 10.23 -0.95 5.26
N LEU A 86 11.10 -0.93 4.24
CA LEU A 86 10.70 -0.77 2.85
C LEU A 86 9.86 -1.96 2.35
N VAL A 87 10.31 -3.19 2.64
CA VAL A 87 9.58 -4.41 2.27
C VAL A 87 8.24 -4.47 2.99
N CYS A 88 8.18 -4.12 4.26
CA CYS A 88 6.94 -4.07 5.04
C CYS A 88 5.92 -3.13 4.39
N VAL A 89 6.32 -1.91 4.04
CA VAL A 89 5.42 -0.93 3.38
C VAL A 89 4.97 -1.42 2.01
N LEU A 90 5.87 -2.01 1.22
CA LEU A 90 5.55 -2.57 -0.09
C LEU A 90 4.49 -3.68 0.03
N LEU A 91 4.66 -4.59 1.00
CA LEU A 91 3.71 -5.68 1.23
C LEU A 91 2.35 -5.18 1.71
N LEU A 92 2.33 -4.25 2.67
CA LEU A 92 1.08 -3.66 3.15
C LEU A 92 0.34 -2.92 2.03
N SER A 93 1.05 -2.12 1.24
CA SER A 93 0.47 -1.42 0.08
C SER A 93 -0.06 -2.38 -0.99
N PHE A 94 0.65 -3.50 -1.21
CA PHE A 94 0.17 -4.55 -2.11
C PHE A 94 -1.12 -5.20 -1.59
N LEU A 95 -1.16 -5.54 -0.29
CA LEU A 95 -2.35 -6.15 0.31
C LEU A 95 -3.56 -5.20 0.28
N ASP A 96 -3.35 -3.91 0.56
CA ASP A 96 -4.40 -2.90 0.48
C ASP A 96 -4.94 -2.78 -0.97
N ALA A 97 -4.05 -2.70 -1.95
CA ALA A 97 -4.43 -2.64 -3.36
C ALA A 97 -5.10 -3.95 -3.85
N TRP A 98 -4.61 -5.10 -3.37
CA TRP A 98 -5.16 -6.41 -3.73
C TRP A 98 -6.58 -6.64 -3.21
N ASN A 99 -6.88 -6.14 -2.00
CA ASN A 99 -8.19 -6.26 -1.36
C ASN A 99 -9.11 -5.07 -1.63
N MET A 100 -8.72 -4.14 -2.50
CA MET A 100 -9.52 -2.96 -2.82
C MET A 100 -10.85 -3.35 -3.48
N VAL A 101 -11.98 -2.93 -2.89
CA VAL A 101 -13.34 -3.23 -3.38
C VAL A 101 -14.16 -1.95 -3.53
N GLU A 102 -14.16 -1.06 -2.55
CA GLU A 102 -15.04 0.11 -2.49
C GLU A 102 -14.76 1.13 -3.60
N GLN A 103 -13.49 1.45 -3.84
CA GLN A 103 -13.07 2.43 -4.85
C GLN A 103 -13.37 1.96 -6.28
N PRO A 104 -13.03 0.71 -6.70
CA PRO A 104 -13.38 0.25 -8.03
C PRO A 104 -14.88 0.28 -8.33
N ILE A 105 -15.72 -0.11 -7.36
CA ILE A 105 -17.17 -0.08 -7.53
C ILE A 105 -17.69 1.35 -7.69
N ALA A 106 -17.07 2.32 -6.99
CA ALA A 106 -17.47 3.72 -7.08
C ALA A 106 -16.97 4.43 -8.35
N PHE A 107 -15.74 4.13 -8.82
CA PHE A 107 -15.06 4.89 -9.86
C PHE A 107 -15.15 4.27 -11.24
N LEU A 108 -15.32 2.95 -11.34
CA LEU A 108 -15.43 2.21 -12.60
C LEU A 108 -16.88 1.83 -12.89
N LYS A 109 -17.26 1.87 -14.17
CA LYS A 109 -18.61 1.50 -14.63
C LYS A 109 -18.62 0.19 -15.41
N GLU A 110 -17.49 -0.20 -15.99
CA GLU A 110 -17.37 -1.37 -16.86
C GLU A 110 -16.87 -2.57 -16.07
N ALA A 111 -17.62 -3.67 -16.14
CA ALA A 111 -17.27 -4.91 -15.44
C ALA A 111 -15.92 -5.50 -15.86
N GLU A 112 -15.49 -5.25 -17.11
CA GLU A 112 -14.21 -5.73 -17.65
C GLU A 112 -13.00 -5.04 -16.99
N GLN A 113 -13.19 -3.89 -16.38
CA GLN A 113 -12.13 -3.12 -15.71
C GLN A 113 -12.03 -3.42 -14.22
N TYR A 114 -12.93 -4.24 -13.67
CA TYR A 114 -12.92 -4.54 -12.24
C TYR A 114 -11.70 -5.37 -11.84
N PRO A 115 -11.04 -4.99 -10.71
CA PRO A 115 -10.04 -5.85 -10.09
C PRO A 115 -10.62 -7.22 -9.72
N ILE A 116 -9.76 -8.21 -9.60
CA ILE A 116 -10.15 -9.59 -9.32
C ILE A 116 -10.95 -9.72 -8.01
N SER A 117 -10.68 -8.89 -7.01
CA SER A 117 -11.41 -8.81 -5.74
C SER A 117 -12.89 -8.47 -5.94
N VAL A 118 -13.19 -7.51 -6.83
CA VAL A 118 -14.56 -7.11 -7.16
C VAL A 118 -15.21 -8.12 -8.10
N ALA A 119 -14.50 -8.57 -9.14
CA ALA A 119 -15.01 -9.54 -10.11
C ALA A 119 -15.49 -10.83 -9.42
N LEU A 120 -14.77 -11.28 -8.40
CA LEU A 120 -15.15 -12.45 -7.60
C LEU A 120 -16.49 -12.27 -6.88
N ALA A 121 -16.78 -11.07 -6.37
CA ALA A 121 -18.04 -10.77 -5.68
C ALA A 121 -19.25 -10.73 -6.65
N TYR A 122 -19.02 -10.45 -7.92
CA TYR A 122 -20.07 -10.40 -8.95
C TYR A 122 -20.29 -11.73 -9.70
N THR A 123 -19.54 -12.79 -9.36
CA THR A 123 -19.72 -14.12 -9.96
C THR A 123 -21.08 -14.68 -9.56
N PRO A 124 -21.93 -15.12 -10.52
CA PRO A 124 -23.26 -15.62 -10.20
C PRO A 124 -23.20 -16.90 -9.35
N PRO A 125 -24.09 -17.06 -8.35
CA PRO A 125 -24.09 -18.21 -7.43
C PRO A 125 -24.37 -19.56 -8.10
N SER A 126 -24.80 -19.55 -9.35
CA SER A 126 -25.01 -20.78 -10.14
C SER A 126 -23.71 -21.51 -10.48
N GLU A 127 -22.57 -20.85 -10.41
CA GLU A 127 -21.24 -21.40 -10.74
C GLU A 127 -20.34 -21.52 -9.51
N THR A 128 -20.83 -22.11 -8.45
CA THR A 128 -20.12 -22.27 -7.17
C THR A 128 -18.74 -22.92 -7.33
N SER A 129 -18.58 -23.87 -8.27
CA SER A 129 -17.29 -24.52 -8.52
C SER A 129 -16.25 -23.56 -9.10
N VAL A 130 -16.65 -22.70 -10.02
CA VAL A 130 -15.78 -21.67 -10.60
C VAL A 130 -15.40 -20.66 -9.52
N GLN A 131 -16.37 -20.24 -8.72
CA GLN A 131 -16.14 -19.30 -7.62
C GLN A 131 -15.12 -19.83 -6.61
N LEU A 132 -15.19 -21.11 -6.23
CA LEU A 132 -14.21 -21.75 -5.33
C LEU A 132 -12.80 -21.75 -5.93
N VAL A 133 -12.66 -22.11 -7.20
CA VAL A 133 -11.36 -22.08 -7.88
C VAL A 133 -10.80 -20.65 -7.93
N CYS A 134 -11.61 -19.67 -8.25
CA CYS A 134 -11.20 -18.27 -8.26
C CYS A 134 -10.78 -17.78 -6.87
N CYS A 135 -11.49 -18.16 -5.80
CA CYS A 135 -11.10 -17.86 -4.42
C CYS A 135 -9.69 -18.41 -4.09
N ILE A 136 -9.43 -19.66 -4.46
CA ILE A 136 -8.10 -20.26 -4.24
C ILE A 136 -7.03 -19.49 -5.01
N LEU A 137 -7.26 -19.16 -6.28
CA LEU A 137 -6.31 -18.41 -7.10
C LEU A 137 -6.03 -17.02 -6.54
N VAL A 138 -7.05 -16.34 -5.99
CA VAL A 138 -6.90 -14.99 -5.38
C VAL A 138 -6.08 -15.04 -4.09
N VAL A 139 -6.20 -16.11 -3.32
CA VAL A 139 -5.46 -16.25 -2.04
C VAL A 139 -3.99 -16.62 -2.27
N LEU A 140 -3.66 -17.34 -3.36
CA LEU A 140 -2.29 -17.82 -3.64
C LEU A 140 -1.21 -16.72 -3.61
N PRO A 141 -1.33 -15.58 -4.33
CA PRO A 141 -0.29 -14.55 -4.33
C PRO A 141 -0.09 -13.92 -2.94
N ALA A 142 -1.15 -13.73 -2.17
CA ALA A 142 -1.07 -13.20 -0.83
C ALA A 142 -0.34 -14.18 0.12
N LEU A 143 -0.66 -15.49 0.06
CA LEU A 143 0.03 -16.52 0.82
C LEU A 143 1.51 -16.63 0.42
N PHE A 144 1.80 -16.57 -0.88
CA PHE A 144 3.17 -16.61 -1.39
C PHE A 144 3.99 -15.45 -0.82
N LEU A 145 3.50 -14.23 -0.92
CA LEU A 145 4.17 -13.06 -0.38
C LEU A 145 4.35 -13.16 1.13
N PHE A 146 3.32 -13.58 1.85
CA PHE A 146 3.40 -13.73 3.30
C PHE A 146 4.45 -14.78 3.72
N THR A 147 4.53 -15.93 3.04
CA THR A 147 5.50 -16.98 3.39
C THR A 147 6.94 -16.56 3.12
N PHE A 148 7.19 -15.81 2.05
CA PHE A 148 8.54 -15.35 1.70
C PHE A 148 9.02 -14.16 2.52
N PHE A 149 8.12 -13.25 2.91
CA PHE A 149 8.46 -11.97 3.54
C PHE A 149 7.95 -11.84 4.98
N ASN A 150 7.54 -12.93 5.59
CA ASN A 150 7.01 -12.93 6.96
C ASN A 150 8.01 -12.32 7.96
N ARG A 151 9.31 -12.60 7.81
CA ARG A 151 10.35 -12.08 8.70
C ARG A 151 10.46 -10.56 8.60
N GLU A 152 10.48 -10.03 7.40
CA GLU A 152 10.55 -8.59 7.12
C GLU A 152 9.30 -7.86 7.62
N LEU A 153 8.12 -8.49 7.51
CA LEU A 153 6.87 -7.97 8.05
C LEU A 153 6.93 -7.80 9.56
N VAL A 154 7.35 -8.85 10.28
CA VAL A 154 7.47 -8.81 11.74
C VAL A 154 8.47 -7.76 12.18
N GLU A 155 9.66 -7.74 11.58
CA GLU A 155 10.70 -6.74 11.90
C GLU A 155 10.22 -5.31 11.61
N GLY A 156 9.54 -5.08 10.48
CA GLY A 156 9.03 -3.75 10.11
C GLY A 156 7.92 -3.23 11.04
N ILE A 157 7.01 -4.11 11.49
CA ILE A 157 5.94 -3.75 12.43
C ILE A 157 6.52 -3.48 13.82
N VAL A 158 7.44 -4.30 14.29
CA VAL A 158 8.11 -4.11 15.59
C VAL A 158 8.87 -2.79 15.63
N LEU A 159 9.56 -2.40 14.55
CA LEU A 159 10.24 -1.11 14.45
C LEU A 159 9.26 0.08 14.53
N ALA A 160 8.02 -0.09 14.07
CA ALA A 160 6.99 0.94 14.15
C ALA A 160 6.35 1.04 15.56
N GLU A 161 6.39 -0.04 16.36
CA GLU A 161 5.74 -0.14 17.66
C GLU A 161 6.67 0.26 18.83
N VAL A 162 7.98 0.12 18.65
CA VAL A 162 8.97 0.47 19.68
C VAL A 162 9.15 1.98 19.77
N LYS A 163 8.26 2.61 20.56
CA LYS A 163 8.49 3.91 21.17
C LYS A 163 7.72 4.05 22.47
#